data_e3f3c368ea4bc4e74713d665a02504ec
#
_entry.id   e3f3c368ea4bc4e74713d665a02504ec
#
_cell.length_a   1.000
_cell.length_b   1.000
_cell.length_c   1.000
_cell.angle_alpha   90.00
_cell.angle_beta   90.00
_cell.angle_gamma   90.00
#
_symmetry.space_group_name_H-M   'P 1'
#
loop_
_entity.id
_entity.type
_entity.pdbx_description
1 polymer ?
#
loop_
_entity_poly.entity_id
_entity_poly.type
_entity_poly.pdbx_seq_one_letter_code
_entity_poly.pdbx_strand_id
1 'polypeptide(L)'
;VYGRAAVLYGQAVEAFSGELTKVNASIESIRDGRFLEALVREEIRQNKDWVIRLRQLPETPETYYLMALMASHDFQTALQNYLDLEDLRKKLVSWQSSFDAFDDMIRLRRAYYEPLLPEIDSQFRKLDAQIRLRMEQRENLAKRLESMLVAPRPDYLATAEERFQSVRLDAIDAQLEAAGYAEDDPQRVRVARLKGALHWTLETAYHERLTETYENLSELNTVVADLQSRYQGFVRTRQAAMHSYVGYEIPIQRLRTRVASGLKRLNLLMARQGHMLETVAINELKIRRKRLEMYQNEARYAFADSYDRAARSQAREEQG
;
A
#
# COMPACT_ATOMS: atom_id res chain seq x y z
N VAL A 1 -79.99 7.83 2.51
CA VAL A 1 -78.84 6.95 2.76
C VAL A 1 -78.12 6.69 1.43
N TYR A 2 -78.80 6.26 0.37
CA TYR A 2 -78.18 5.85 -0.92
C TYR A 2 -77.50 7.02 -1.65
N GLY A 3 -78.03 8.24 -1.59
CA GLY A 3 -77.41 9.43 -2.21
C GLY A 3 -76.05 9.78 -1.61
N ARG A 4 -75.84 9.61 -0.28
CA ARG A 4 -74.52 9.78 0.36
C ARG A 4 -73.58 8.68 -0.03
N ALA A 5 -74.04 7.43 -0.18
CA ALA A 5 -73.21 6.31 -0.62
C ALA A 5 -72.73 6.52 -2.06
N ALA A 6 -73.59 6.98 -2.97
CA ALA A 6 -73.23 7.31 -4.35
C ALA A 6 -72.14 8.39 -4.41
N VAL A 7 -72.20 9.47 -3.59
CA VAL A 7 -71.13 10.48 -3.52
C VAL A 7 -69.81 9.87 -3.04
N LEU A 8 -69.81 9.05 -2.00
CA LEU A 8 -68.60 8.42 -1.47
C LEU A 8 -67.95 7.46 -2.50
N TYR A 9 -68.79 6.66 -3.20
CA TYR A 9 -68.24 5.77 -4.25
C TYR A 9 -67.74 6.54 -5.47
N GLY A 10 -68.38 7.69 -5.82
CA GLY A 10 -67.90 8.59 -6.86
C GLY A 10 -66.51 9.14 -6.49
N GLN A 11 -66.32 9.62 -5.26
CA GLN A 11 -65.00 10.07 -4.75
C GLN A 11 -63.96 8.96 -4.73
N ALA A 12 -64.37 7.71 -4.39
CA ALA A 12 -63.48 6.55 -4.43
C ALA A 12 -63.03 6.23 -5.88
N VAL A 13 -63.93 6.31 -6.88
CA VAL A 13 -63.57 6.12 -8.29
C VAL A 13 -62.53 7.13 -8.75
N GLU A 14 -62.68 8.40 -8.40
CA GLU A 14 -61.71 9.47 -8.72
C GLU A 14 -60.38 9.22 -8.04
N ALA A 15 -60.37 8.89 -6.73
CA ALA A 15 -59.14 8.57 -5.97
C ALA A 15 -58.39 7.41 -6.59
N PHE A 16 -59.08 6.31 -6.94
CA PHE A 16 -58.44 5.18 -7.61
C PHE A 16 -57.93 5.52 -9.01
N SER A 17 -58.62 6.41 -9.74
CA SER A 17 -58.14 6.92 -11.03
C SER A 17 -56.83 7.69 -10.89
N GLY A 18 -56.73 8.57 -9.88
CA GLY A 18 -55.53 9.32 -9.56
C GLY A 18 -54.38 8.40 -9.19
N GLU A 19 -54.62 7.40 -8.32
CA GLU A 19 -53.58 6.43 -7.94
C GLU A 19 -53.13 5.52 -9.14
N LEU A 20 -54.03 5.15 -10.04
CA LEU A 20 -53.65 4.42 -11.26
C LEU A 20 -52.78 5.28 -12.18
N THR A 21 -53.03 6.55 -12.28
CA THR A 21 -52.15 7.49 -13.03
C THR A 21 -50.78 7.56 -12.43
N LYS A 22 -50.66 7.65 -11.10
CA LYS A 22 -49.37 7.61 -10.38
C LYS A 22 -48.61 6.33 -10.58
N VAL A 23 -49.29 5.16 -10.48
CA VAL A 23 -48.65 3.84 -10.69
C VAL A 23 -48.09 3.72 -12.11
N ASN A 24 -48.87 4.14 -13.11
CA ASN A 24 -48.43 4.10 -14.50
C ASN A 24 -47.21 5.04 -14.75
N ALA A 25 -47.25 6.23 -14.23
CA ALA A 25 -46.12 7.19 -14.31
C ALA A 25 -44.86 6.57 -13.65
N SER A 26 -45.01 5.93 -12.50
CA SER A 26 -43.89 5.27 -11.83
C SER A 26 -43.32 4.09 -12.65
N ILE A 27 -44.17 3.26 -13.28
CA ILE A 27 -43.73 2.17 -14.15
C ILE A 27 -42.93 2.70 -15.36
N GLU A 28 -43.39 3.78 -15.98
CA GLU A 28 -42.66 4.42 -17.11
C GLU A 28 -41.33 5.04 -16.65
N SER A 29 -41.30 5.71 -15.52
CA SER A 29 -40.04 6.27 -14.94
C SER A 29 -39.02 5.16 -14.65
N ILE A 30 -39.46 3.99 -14.16
CA ILE A 30 -38.56 2.85 -13.95
C ILE A 30 -37.98 2.34 -15.28
N ARG A 31 -38.80 2.25 -16.33
CA ARG A 31 -38.38 1.80 -17.67
C ARG A 31 -37.37 2.77 -18.31
N ASP A 32 -37.49 4.05 -18.06
CA ASP A 32 -36.56 5.08 -18.56
C ASP A 32 -35.21 5.11 -17.82
N GLY A 33 -34.97 4.22 -16.81
CA GLY A 33 -33.74 4.14 -16.04
C GLY A 33 -33.54 5.26 -15.00
N ARG A 34 -34.40 6.28 -14.96
CA ARG A 34 -34.31 7.41 -14.01
C ARG A 34 -34.45 6.97 -12.56
N PHE A 35 -35.14 5.90 -12.34
CA PHE A 35 -35.33 5.27 -11.03
C PHE A 35 -34.01 4.80 -10.39
N LEU A 36 -33.15 4.09 -11.13
CA LEU A 36 -31.85 3.64 -10.64
C LEU A 36 -30.92 4.83 -10.33
N GLU A 37 -30.92 5.84 -11.20
CA GLU A 37 -30.14 7.06 -10.96
C GLU A 37 -30.59 7.80 -9.70
N ALA A 38 -31.90 7.86 -9.45
CA ALA A 38 -32.44 8.50 -8.24
C ALA A 38 -32.02 7.72 -6.98
N LEU A 39 -32.10 6.37 -7.00
CA LEU A 39 -31.67 5.52 -5.89
C LEU A 39 -30.18 5.69 -5.56
N VAL A 40 -29.32 5.65 -6.57
CA VAL A 40 -27.86 5.80 -6.39
C VAL A 40 -27.51 7.22 -5.92
N ARG A 41 -28.17 8.24 -6.44
CA ARG A 41 -27.95 9.64 -6.07
C ARG A 41 -28.30 9.92 -4.61
N GLU A 42 -29.38 9.34 -4.14
CA GLU A 42 -29.81 9.48 -2.74
C GLU A 42 -28.88 8.74 -1.78
N GLU A 43 -28.36 7.59 -2.14
CA GLU A 43 -27.41 6.87 -1.31
C GLU A 43 -26.06 7.60 -1.20
N ILE A 44 -25.56 8.21 -2.28
CA ILE A 44 -24.31 8.98 -2.28
C ILE A 44 -24.35 10.15 -1.29
N ARG A 45 -25.53 10.75 -1.09
CA ARG A 45 -25.71 11.86 -0.14
C ARG A 45 -25.69 11.42 1.32
N GLN A 46 -25.90 10.12 1.61
CA GLN A 46 -26.31 9.71 2.94
C GLN A 46 -25.68 8.42 3.40
N ASN A 47 -24.71 8.53 4.30
CA ASN A 47 -24.17 7.43 5.07
C ASN A 47 -25.23 6.88 6.05
N LYS A 48 -25.73 5.65 5.84
CA LYS A 48 -26.46 4.73 6.77
C LYS A 48 -27.90 5.03 7.24
N ASP A 49 -28.43 6.24 7.19
CA ASP A 49 -29.80 6.52 7.73
C ASP A 49 -30.87 6.79 6.65
N TRP A 50 -30.77 6.13 5.51
CA TRP A 50 -31.61 6.37 4.34
C TRP A 50 -33.09 6.02 4.54
N VAL A 51 -33.44 5.03 5.34
CA VAL A 51 -34.84 4.59 5.59
C VAL A 51 -35.67 5.71 6.26
N ILE A 52 -35.07 6.51 7.15
CA ILE A 52 -35.77 7.58 7.85
C ILE A 52 -36.05 8.77 6.90
N ARG A 53 -35.20 9.01 5.93
CA ARG A 53 -35.29 10.17 5.02
C ARG A 53 -36.07 9.91 3.74
N LEU A 54 -36.34 8.65 3.38
CA LEU A 54 -37.28 8.31 2.31
C LEU A 54 -38.67 8.96 2.48
N ARG A 55 -39.05 9.26 3.73
CA ARG A 55 -40.29 9.99 4.05
C ARG A 55 -40.27 11.48 3.69
N GLN A 56 -39.10 12.03 3.41
CA GLN A 56 -38.90 13.47 3.09
C GLN A 56 -38.56 13.72 1.61
N LEU A 57 -38.53 12.67 0.78
CA LEU A 57 -38.30 12.81 -0.64
C LEU A 57 -39.48 13.55 -1.32
N PRO A 58 -39.20 14.40 -2.30
CA PRO A 58 -40.24 15.03 -3.08
C PRO A 58 -41.08 13.95 -3.80
N GLU A 59 -42.40 14.20 -3.90
CA GLU A 59 -43.29 13.30 -4.62
C GLU A 59 -43.06 13.40 -6.13
N THR A 60 -42.11 12.59 -6.62
CA THR A 60 -41.82 12.43 -8.05
C THR A 60 -42.27 11.05 -8.53
N PRO A 61 -42.45 10.81 -9.82
CA PRO A 61 -42.82 9.48 -10.33
C PRO A 61 -41.83 8.37 -9.88
N GLU A 62 -40.56 8.73 -9.68
CA GLU A 62 -39.50 7.82 -9.22
C GLU A 62 -39.68 7.40 -7.75
N THR A 63 -40.28 8.24 -6.93
CA THR A 63 -40.35 8.05 -5.48
C THR A 63 -41.73 7.70 -4.95
N TYR A 64 -42.83 7.85 -5.71
CA TYR A 64 -44.21 7.63 -5.25
C TYR A 64 -44.44 6.31 -4.51
N TYR A 65 -43.85 5.23 -5.01
CA TYR A 65 -44.03 3.89 -4.43
C TYR A 65 -42.76 3.29 -3.83
N LEU A 66 -41.70 4.10 -3.68
CA LEU A 66 -40.41 3.61 -3.17
C LEU A 66 -40.54 2.98 -1.79
N MET A 67 -41.30 3.58 -0.87
CA MET A 67 -41.59 3.02 0.46
C MET A 67 -42.32 1.68 0.39
N ALA A 68 -43.26 1.54 -0.57
CA ALA A 68 -43.99 0.29 -0.75
C ALA A 68 -43.08 -0.81 -1.35
N LEU A 69 -42.22 -0.45 -2.29
CA LEU A 69 -41.21 -1.36 -2.84
C LEU A 69 -40.21 -1.81 -1.79
N MET A 70 -39.80 -0.91 -0.90
CA MET A 70 -38.93 -1.22 0.23
C MET A 70 -39.56 -2.17 1.27
N ALA A 71 -40.87 -2.35 1.27
CA ALA A 71 -41.53 -3.38 2.09
C ALA A 71 -41.39 -4.79 1.51
N SER A 72 -40.99 -4.91 0.22
CA SER A 72 -40.75 -6.20 -0.44
C SER A 72 -39.34 -6.69 -0.15
N HIS A 73 -39.23 -7.91 0.36
CA HIS A 73 -37.94 -8.56 0.64
C HIS A 73 -37.10 -8.75 -0.63
N ASP A 74 -37.73 -9.17 -1.72
CA ASP A 74 -37.02 -9.39 -2.98
C ASP A 74 -36.46 -8.09 -3.55
N PHE A 75 -37.21 -7.00 -3.45
CA PHE A 75 -36.71 -5.66 -3.84
C PHE A 75 -35.57 -5.21 -2.97
N GLN A 76 -35.68 -5.34 -1.64
CA GLN A 76 -34.58 -4.99 -0.72
C GLN A 76 -33.29 -5.75 -1.05
N THR A 77 -33.39 -7.06 -1.25
CA THR A 77 -32.23 -7.90 -1.57
C THR A 77 -31.61 -7.49 -2.91
N ALA A 78 -32.43 -7.26 -3.94
CA ALA A 78 -31.94 -6.82 -5.25
C ALA A 78 -31.29 -5.44 -5.19
N LEU A 79 -31.86 -4.51 -4.42
CA LEU A 79 -31.31 -3.18 -4.19
C LEU A 79 -29.96 -3.26 -3.45
N GLN A 80 -29.88 -4.00 -2.35
CA GLN A 80 -28.63 -4.16 -1.61
C GLN A 80 -27.51 -4.72 -2.50
N ASN A 81 -27.80 -5.74 -3.27
CA ASN A 81 -26.84 -6.30 -4.22
C ASN A 81 -26.35 -5.26 -5.25
N TYR A 82 -27.25 -4.41 -5.76
CA TYR A 82 -26.89 -3.36 -6.71
C TYR A 82 -25.99 -2.30 -6.06
N LEU A 83 -26.31 -1.89 -4.84
CA LEU A 83 -25.54 -0.91 -4.08
C LEU A 83 -24.15 -1.42 -3.69
N ASP A 84 -24.04 -2.69 -3.30
CA ASP A 84 -22.75 -3.35 -3.02
C ASP A 84 -21.84 -3.37 -4.27
N LEU A 85 -22.42 -3.60 -5.45
CA LEU A 85 -21.69 -3.53 -6.72
C LEU A 85 -21.25 -2.10 -7.05
N GLU A 86 -22.09 -1.09 -6.77
CA GLU A 86 -21.74 0.32 -6.98
C GLU A 86 -20.60 0.75 -6.05
N ASP A 87 -20.61 0.32 -4.80
CA ASP A 87 -19.51 0.59 -3.86
C ASP A 87 -18.20 -0.06 -4.29
N LEU A 88 -18.28 -1.28 -4.78
CA LEU A 88 -17.14 -1.97 -5.37
C LEU A 88 -16.61 -1.21 -6.61
N ARG A 89 -17.51 -0.70 -7.45
CA ARG A 89 -17.16 0.12 -8.63
C ARG A 89 -16.40 1.39 -8.22
N LYS A 90 -16.90 2.09 -7.21
CA LYS A 90 -16.24 3.31 -6.68
C LYS A 90 -14.83 2.99 -6.16
N LYS A 91 -14.66 1.89 -5.41
CA LYS A 91 -13.35 1.44 -4.92
C LYS A 91 -12.38 1.10 -6.06
N LEU A 92 -12.84 0.37 -7.10
CA LEU A 92 -12.01 0.03 -8.24
C LEU A 92 -11.61 1.26 -9.08
N VAL A 93 -12.51 2.24 -9.24
CA VAL A 93 -12.20 3.52 -9.91
C VAL A 93 -11.18 4.32 -9.09
N SER A 94 -11.33 4.38 -7.78
CA SER A 94 -10.36 5.03 -6.90
C SER A 94 -8.98 4.35 -6.98
N TRP A 95 -8.92 3.02 -7.06
CA TRP A 95 -7.66 2.31 -7.27
C TRP A 95 -7.03 2.60 -8.63
N GLN A 96 -7.85 2.76 -9.66
CA GLN A 96 -7.35 3.11 -10.99
C GLN A 96 -6.63 4.47 -10.99
N SER A 97 -7.18 5.48 -10.33
CA SER A 97 -6.50 6.78 -10.17
C SER A 97 -5.24 6.69 -9.31
N SER A 98 -5.20 5.77 -8.32
CA SER A 98 -4.02 5.57 -7.49
C SER A 98 -2.82 4.99 -8.27
N PHE A 99 -3.06 4.22 -9.33
CA PHE A 99 -1.95 3.69 -10.15
C PHE A 99 -1.16 4.79 -10.86
N ASP A 100 -1.80 5.86 -11.29
CA ASP A 100 -1.11 6.99 -11.91
C ASP A 100 -0.21 7.70 -10.90
N ALA A 101 -0.70 7.88 -9.67
CA ALA A 101 0.09 8.42 -8.57
C ALA A 101 1.29 7.52 -8.19
N PHE A 102 1.13 6.19 -8.24
CA PHE A 102 2.24 5.25 -8.03
C PHE A 102 3.28 5.33 -9.15
N ASP A 103 2.86 5.42 -10.41
CA ASP A 103 3.78 5.57 -11.55
C ASP A 103 4.56 6.90 -11.43
N ASP A 104 3.92 7.99 -11.03
CA ASP A 104 4.57 9.27 -10.77
C ASP A 104 5.57 9.19 -9.62
N MET A 105 5.20 8.52 -8.53
CA MET A 105 6.10 8.31 -7.39
C MET A 105 7.34 7.50 -7.78
N ILE A 106 7.17 6.42 -8.55
CA ILE A 106 8.27 5.59 -9.04
C ILE A 106 9.18 6.41 -9.95
N ARG A 107 8.61 7.21 -10.86
CA ARG A 107 9.37 8.09 -11.77
C ARG A 107 10.17 9.12 -11.00
N LEU A 108 9.58 9.78 -10.01
CA LEU A 108 10.27 10.74 -9.15
C LEU A 108 11.40 10.10 -8.36
N ARG A 109 11.17 8.93 -7.76
CA ARG A 109 12.20 8.21 -7.02
C ARG A 109 13.32 7.74 -7.92
N ARG A 110 13.01 7.23 -9.10
CA ARG A 110 14.01 6.88 -10.12
C ARG A 110 14.86 8.09 -10.48
N ALA A 111 14.22 9.21 -10.86
CA ALA A 111 14.93 10.44 -11.22
C ALA A 111 15.83 10.98 -10.11
N TYR A 112 15.45 10.76 -8.84
CA TYR A 112 16.25 11.17 -7.69
C TYR A 112 17.41 10.21 -7.40
N TYR A 113 17.17 8.90 -7.35
CA TYR A 113 18.18 7.93 -6.91
C TYR A 113 19.11 7.46 -8.03
N GLU A 114 18.62 7.33 -9.26
CA GLU A 114 19.42 6.78 -10.38
C GLU A 114 20.70 7.59 -10.65
N PRO A 115 20.69 8.92 -10.66
CA PRO A 115 21.93 9.71 -10.80
C PRO A 115 22.91 9.58 -9.62
N LEU A 116 22.43 9.22 -8.42
CA LEU A 116 23.25 9.06 -7.23
C LEU A 116 23.92 7.68 -7.13
N LEU A 117 23.41 6.67 -7.85
CA LEU A 117 23.93 5.30 -7.77
C LEU A 117 25.41 5.17 -8.14
N PRO A 118 25.95 5.83 -9.18
CA PRO A 118 27.39 5.74 -9.50
C PRO A 118 28.29 6.25 -8.39
N GLU A 119 27.91 7.35 -7.74
CA GLU A 119 28.64 7.91 -6.60
C GLU A 119 28.54 6.99 -5.37
N ILE A 120 27.35 6.50 -5.07
CA ILE A 120 27.13 5.51 -4.00
C ILE A 120 27.97 4.25 -4.24
N ASP A 121 28.03 3.73 -5.46
CA ASP A 121 28.84 2.57 -5.81
C ASP A 121 30.34 2.85 -5.73
N SER A 122 30.77 4.07 -6.04
CA SER A 122 32.15 4.51 -5.86
C SER A 122 32.55 4.56 -4.39
N GLN A 123 31.72 5.18 -3.56
CA GLN A 123 31.92 5.27 -2.09
C GLN A 123 31.91 3.87 -1.46
N PHE A 124 31.01 2.99 -1.91
CA PHE A 124 30.94 1.62 -1.44
C PHE A 124 32.23 0.84 -1.74
N ARG A 125 32.79 0.96 -2.96
CA ARG A 125 34.06 0.32 -3.33
C ARG A 125 35.23 0.84 -2.49
N LYS A 126 35.28 2.16 -2.24
CA LYS A 126 36.31 2.75 -1.38
C LYS A 126 36.21 2.21 0.04
N LEU A 127 35.01 2.14 0.60
CA LEU A 127 34.78 1.62 1.95
C LEU A 127 35.12 0.12 2.04
N ASP A 128 34.73 -0.68 1.06
CA ASP A 128 35.07 -2.11 1.00
C ASP A 128 36.59 -2.34 0.96
N ALA A 129 37.33 -1.56 0.14
CA ALA A 129 38.78 -1.62 0.08
C ALA A 129 39.43 -1.22 1.42
N GLN A 130 38.93 -0.17 2.08
CA GLN A 130 39.41 0.24 3.40
C GLN A 130 39.19 -0.84 4.46
N ILE A 131 38.01 -1.45 4.48
CA ILE A 131 37.71 -2.53 5.43
C ILE A 131 38.65 -3.72 5.23
N ARG A 132 38.82 -4.18 4.00
CA ARG A 132 39.72 -5.30 3.70
C ARG A 132 41.16 -5.01 4.15
N LEU A 133 41.68 -3.83 3.82
CA LEU A 133 43.01 -3.43 4.24
C LEU A 133 43.16 -3.40 5.78
N ARG A 134 42.20 -2.81 6.48
CA ARG A 134 42.21 -2.74 7.94
C ARG A 134 42.06 -4.10 8.61
N MET A 135 41.23 -4.97 8.05
CA MET A 135 41.11 -6.35 8.53
C MET A 135 42.41 -7.14 8.35
N GLU A 136 43.08 -7.00 7.22
CA GLU A 136 44.37 -7.63 6.96
C GLU A 136 45.45 -7.08 7.91
N GLN A 137 45.53 -5.77 8.12
CA GLN A 137 46.43 -5.14 9.09
C GLN A 137 46.18 -5.67 10.49
N ARG A 138 44.93 -5.76 10.93
CA ARG A 138 44.53 -6.31 12.23
C ARG A 138 44.97 -7.76 12.38
N GLU A 139 44.71 -8.60 11.38
CA GLU A 139 45.04 -10.02 11.41
C GLU A 139 46.56 -10.21 11.46
N ASN A 140 47.31 -9.50 10.66
CA ASN A 140 48.79 -9.53 10.66
C ASN A 140 49.37 -9.06 11.99
N LEU A 141 48.80 -8.02 12.58
CA LEU A 141 49.23 -7.51 13.88
C LEU A 141 48.93 -8.53 15.00
N ALA A 142 47.71 -9.10 15.00
CA ALA A 142 47.31 -10.11 15.96
C ALA A 142 48.24 -11.36 15.90
N LYS A 143 48.50 -11.85 14.70
CA LYS A 143 49.42 -13.01 14.50
C LYS A 143 50.83 -12.73 15.01
N ARG A 144 51.35 -11.50 14.77
CA ARG A 144 52.65 -11.10 15.31
C ARG A 144 52.65 -11.10 16.82
N LEU A 145 51.63 -10.48 17.44
CA LEU A 145 51.52 -10.41 18.90
C LEU A 145 51.38 -11.85 19.50
N GLU A 146 50.58 -12.73 18.88
CA GLU A 146 50.42 -14.12 19.29
C GLU A 146 51.78 -14.86 19.25
N SER A 147 52.58 -14.67 18.19
CA SER A 147 53.92 -15.29 18.07
C SER A 147 54.87 -14.77 19.13
N MET A 148 54.75 -13.53 19.57
CA MET A 148 55.59 -12.94 20.63
C MET A 148 55.19 -13.40 22.04
N LEU A 149 53.96 -13.90 22.24
CA LEU A 149 53.56 -14.55 23.49
C LEU A 149 54.27 -15.91 23.69
N VAL A 150 54.55 -16.59 22.60
CA VAL A 150 55.27 -17.90 22.66
C VAL A 150 56.74 -17.70 22.87
N ALA A 151 57.37 -16.75 22.18
CA ALA A 151 58.79 -16.40 22.32
C ALA A 151 59.00 -14.90 22.10
N PRO A 152 59.58 -14.18 23.08
CA PRO A 152 59.89 -12.74 22.92
C PRO A 152 60.80 -12.55 21.69
N ARG A 153 60.41 -11.59 20.82
CA ARG A 153 61.15 -11.24 19.60
C ARG A 153 61.23 -9.73 19.47
N PRO A 154 62.24 -9.12 20.11
CA PRO A 154 62.41 -7.68 20.08
C PRO A 154 62.57 -7.12 18.66
N ASP A 155 63.16 -7.86 17.76
CA ASP A 155 63.31 -7.55 16.32
C ASP A 155 61.99 -7.30 15.59
N TYR A 156 60.89 -7.93 16.01
CA TYR A 156 59.55 -7.72 15.40
C TYR A 156 58.96 -6.35 15.72
N LEU A 157 59.35 -5.75 16.83
CA LEU A 157 58.93 -4.42 17.26
C LEU A 157 59.96 -3.32 16.93
N ALA A 158 61.00 -3.67 16.18
CA ALA A 158 62.01 -2.72 15.72
C ALA A 158 61.36 -1.68 14.79
N THR A 159 61.75 -0.39 14.94
CA THR A 159 61.39 0.65 14.02
C THR A 159 61.98 0.44 12.62
N ALA A 160 61.47 1.14 11.62
CA ALA A 160 62.00 1.04 10.25
C ALA A 160 63.50 1.41 10.19
N GLU A 161 63.93 2.41 11.00
CA GLU A 161 65.32 2.83 11.08
C GLU A 161 66.21 1.77 11.75
N GLU A 162 65.76 1.22 12.86
CA GLU A 162 66.48 0.14 13.56
C GLU A 162 66.64 -1.11 12.68
N ARG A 163 65.60 -1.48 11.95
CA ARG A 163 65.66 -2.57 10.96
C ARG A 163 66.67 -2.29 9.83
N PHE A 164 66.67 -1.06 9.32
CA PHE A 164 67.59 -0.62 8.28
C PHE A 164 69.04 -0.66 8.82
N GLN A 165 69.25 -0.20 10.05
CA GLN A 165 70.57 -0.26 10.71
C GLN A 165 71.01 -1.74 10.93
N SER A 166 70.13 -2.60 11.38
CA SER A 166 70.44 -4.02 11.53
C SER A 166 70.91 -4.66 10.22
N VAL A 167 70.09 -4.50 9.15
CA VAL A 167 70.41 -5.05 7.82
C VAL A 167 71.75 -4.49 7.30
N ARG A 168 72.00 -3.19 7.53
CA ARG A 168 73.25 -2.57 7.11
C ARG A 168 74.46 -3.05 7.91
N LEU A 169 74.32 -3.24 9.22
CA LEU A 169 75.38 -3.81 10.05
C LEU A 169 75.67 -5.26 9.69
N ASP A 170 74.64 -6.05 9.37
CA ASP A 170 74.80 -7.46 8.92
C ASP A 170 75.50 -7.51 7.57
N ALA A 171 75.19 -6.62 6.65
CA ALA A 171 75.83 -6.53 5.34
C ALA A 171 77.31 -6.11 5.46
N ILE A 172 77.65 -5.17 6.34
CA ILE A 172 79.02 -4.77 6.60
C ILE A 172 79.83 -5.90 7.22
N ASP A 173 79.26 -6.60 8.21
CA ASP A 173 79.89 -7.74 8.84
C ASP A 173 80.22 -8.85 7.84
N ALA A 174 79.23 -9.21 7.00
CA ALA A 174 79.44 -10.18 5.93
C ALA A 174 80.52 -9.78 4.90
N GLN A 175 80.59 -8.47 4.58
CA GLN A 175 81.64 -7.95 3.70
C GLN A 175 83.04 -8.03 4.33
N LEU A 176 83.16 -7.72 5.61
CA LEU A 176 84.42 -7.82 6.34
C LEU A 176 84.84 -9.28 6.47
N GLU A 177 83.94 -10.19 6.72
CA GLU A 177 84.19 -11.64 6.76
C GLU A 177 84.64 -12.18 5.40
N ALA A 178 83.96 -11.80 4.32
CA ALA A 178 84.33 -12.18 2.97
C ALA A 178 85.70 -11.61 2.53
N ALA A 179 86.10 -10.45 3.09
CA ALA A 179 87.39 -9.83 2.87
C ALA A 179 88.53 -10.46 3.71
N GLY A 180 88.21 -11.47 4.57
CA GLY A 180 89.21 -12.20 5.37
C GLY A 180 89.67 -11.50 6.65
N TYR A 181 88.92 -10.50 7.15
CA TYR A 181 89.22 -9.87 8.43
C TYR A 181 88.95 -10.83 9.59
N ALA A 182 89.89 -10.97 10.51
CA ALA A 182 89.76 -11.81 11.70
C ALA A 182 88.70 -11.27 12.67
N GLU A 183 88.17 -12.12 13.56
CA GLU A 183 87.12 -11.69 14.54
C GLU A 183 87.61 -10.61 15.53
N ASP A 184 88.88 -10.58 15.82
CA ASP A 184 89.53 -9.62 16.69
C ASP A 184 89.96 -8.31 15.99
N ASP A 185 89.74 -8.19 14.70
CA ASP A 185 89.97 -7.00 13.91
C ASP A 185 89.20 -5.79 14.46
N PRO A 186 89.82 -4.65 14.63
CA PRO A 186 89.14 -3.45 15.16
C PRO A 186 87.88 -3.04 14.44
N GLN A 187 87.73 -3.31 13.11
CA GLN A 187 86.55 -3.01 12.35
C GLN A 187 85.41 -3.96 12.66
N ARG A 188 85.68 -5.30 12.74
CA ARG A 188 84.69 -6.29 13.16
C ARG A 188 84.27 -6.11 14.61
N VAL A 189 85.18 -5.84 15.51
CA VAL A 189 84.87 -5.50 16.92
C VAL A 189 83.97 -4.26 17.01
N ARG A 190 84.19 -3.24 16.17
CA ARG A 190 83.29 -2.07 16.11
C ARG A 190 81.91 -2.41 15.64
N VAL A 191 81.77 -3.21 14.59
CA VAL A 191 80.44 -3.71 14.07
C VAL A 191 79.77 -4.54 15.15
N ALA A 192 80.45 -5.44 15.83
CA ALA A 192 79.91 -6.25 16.92
C ALA A 192 79.40 -5.37 18.08
N ARG A 193 80.13 -4.32 18.45
CA ARG A 193 79.65 -3.35 19.48
C ARG A 193 78.42 -2.59 19.05
N LEU A 194 78.32 -2.16 17.78
CA LEU A 194 77.13 -1.48 17.26
C LEU A 194 75.93 -2.42 17.20
N LYS A 195 76.10 -3.69 16.79
CA LYS A 195 75.06 -4.70 16.85
C LYS A 195 74.59 -4.98 18.28
N GLY A 196 75.52 -5.07 19.24
CA GLY A 196 75.20 -5.21 20.65
C GLY A 196 74.44 -4.02 21.23
N ALA A 197 74.83 -2.79 20.86
CA ALA A 197 74.10 -1.61 21.27
C ALA A 197 72.69 -1.52 20.69
N LEU A 198 72.53 -1.91 19.41
CA LEU A 198 71.22 -1.99 18.79
C LEU A 198 70.34 -3.03 19.45
N HIS A 199 70.89 -4.23 19.70
CA HIS A 199 70.19 -5.31 20.40
C HIS A 199 69.72 -4.89 21.80
N TRP A 200 70.63 -4.26 22.57
CA TRP A 200 70.27 -3.74 23.89
C TRP A 200 69.14 -2.70 23.83
N THR A 201 69.18 -1.80 22.84
CA THR A 201 68.11 -0.81 22.63
C THR A 201 66.75 -1.49 22.34
N LEU A 202 66.77 -2.52 21.48
CA LEU A 202 65.57 -3.28 21.14
C LEU A 202 64.99 -4.03 22.34
N GLU A 203 65.86 -4.66 23.16
CA GLU A 203 65.42 -5.34 24.38
C GLU A 203 64.88 -4.42 25.44
N THR A 204 65.52 -3.30 25.65
CA THR A 204 65.11 -2.29 26.66
C THR A 204 63.77 -1.68 26.30
N ALA A 205 63.52 -1.39 25.02
CA ALA A 205 62.29 -0.79 24.55
C ALA A 205 61.16 -1.84 24.32
N TYR A 206 61.46 -3.12 24.42
CA TYR A 206 60.55 -4.19 24.04
C TYR A 206 59.20 -4.17 24.77
N HIS A 207 59.20 -4.03 26.09
CA HIS A 207 57.97 -4.06 26.89
C HIS A 207 57.08 -2.84 26.63
N GLU A 208 57.65 -1.69 26.48
CA GLU A 208 56.91 -0.48 26.15
C GLU A 208 56.28 -0.59 24.79
N ARG A 209 57.06 -1.00 23.78
CA ARG A 209 56.54 -1.18 22.40
C ARG A 209 55.53 -2.30 22.30
N LEU A 210 55.66 -3.36 23.10
CA LEU A 210 54.68 -4.44 23.15
C LEU A 210 53.33 -3.91 23.67
N THR A 211 53.33 -3.10 24.74
CA THR A 211 52.15 -2.49 25.30
C THR A 211 51.48 -1.57 24.27
N GLU A 212 52.24 -0.66 23.65
CA GLU A 212 51.76 0.20 22.59
C GLU A 212 51.16 -0.59 21.41
N THR A 213 51.78 -1.72 21.06
CA THR A 213 51.27 -2.56 19.97
C THR A 213 49.92 -3.22 20.32
N TYR A 214 49.71 -3.62 21.59
CA TYR A 214 48.45 -4.12 22.09
C TYR A 214 47.38 -3.03 22.11
N GLU A 215 47.72 -1.82 22.50
CA GLU A 215 46.82 -0.66 22.45
C GLU A 215 46.43 -0.35 21.01
N ASN A 216 47.39 -0.33 20.09
CA ASN A 216 47.12 -0.17 18.64
C ASN A 216 46.22 -1.27 18.05
N LEU A 217 46.39 -2.52 18.49
CA LEU A 217 45.50 -3.61 18.09
C LEU A 217 44.08 -3.41 18.61
N SER A 218 43.94 -2.96 19.87
CA SER A 218 42.62 -2.67 20.46
C SER A 218 41.93 -1.52 19.74
N GLU A 219 42.64 -0.45 19.42
CA GLU A 219 42.13 0.66 18.64
C GLU A 219 41.73 0.22 17.23
N LEU A 220 42.58 -0.59 16.56
CA LEU A 220 42.30 -1.13 15.24
C LEU A 220 41.06 -2.04 15.23
N ASN A 221 40.82 -2.84 16.28
CA ASN A 221 39.61 -3.60 16.45
C ASN A 221 38.36 -2.69 16.50
N THR A 222 38.45 -1.59 17.24
CA THR A 222 37.38 -0.62 17.34
C THR A 222 37.09 0.04 15.99
N VAL A 223 38.13 0.46 15.28
CA VAL A 223 38.04 1.07 13.94
C VAL A 223 37.42 0.08 12.94
N VAL A 224 37.84 -1.19 12.95
CA VAL A 224 37.28 -2.22 12.07
C VAL A 224 35.80 -2.45 12.38
N ALA A 225 35.42 -2.50 13.65
CA ALA A 225 34.00 -2.66 14.05
C ALA A 225 33.13 -1.49 13.58
N ASP A 226 33.60 -0.24 13.73
CA ASP A 226 32.91 0.95 13.24
C ASP A 226 32.78 0.92 11.71
N LEU A 227 33.85 0.63 10.99
CA LEU A 227 33.82 0.50 9.53
C LEU A 227 32.86 -0.59 9.06
N GLN A 228 32.81 -1.74 9.74
CA GLN A 228 31.85 -2.80 9.42
C GLN A 228 30.39 -2.36 9.65
N SER A 229 30.14 -1.63 10.74
CA SER A 229 28.82 -1.05 11.02
C SER A 229 28.39 -0.08 9.95
N ARG A 230 29.27 0.86 9.56
CA ARG A 230 29.04 1.81 8.47
C ARG A 230 28.78 1.11 7.13
N TYR A 231 29.56 0.07 6.83
CA TYR A 231 29.36 -0.74 5.62
C TYR A 231 27.97 -1.38 5.58
N GLN A 232 27.55 -2.00 6.68
CA GLN A 232 26.22 -2.58 6.78
C GLN A 232 25.11 -1.52 6.62
N GLY A 233 25.30 -0.33 7.21
CA GLY A 233 24.41 0.81 7.02
C GLY A 233 24.30 1.22 5.54
N PHE A 234 25.45 1.30 4.86
CA PHE A 234 25.51 1.62 3.42
C PHE A 234 24.80 0.57 2.55
N VAL A 235 25.01 -0.72 2.82
CA VAL A 235 24.31 -1.82 2.12
C VAL A 235 22.79 -1.71 2.28
N ARG A 236 22.32 -1.49 3.50
CA ARG A 236 20.88 -1.32 3.79
C ARG A 236 20.29 -0.11 3.06
N THR A 237 20.99 1.04 3.12
CA THR A 237 20.55 2.27 2.45
C THR A 237 20.49 2.10 0.93
N ARG A 238 21.49 1.48 0.34
CA ARG A 238 21.53 1.17 -1.11
C ARG A 238 20.39 0.24 -1.51
N GLN A 239 20.16 -0.82 -0.76
CA GLN A 239 19.05 -1.74 -0.99
C GLN A 239 17.71 -1.04 -0.88
N ALA A 240 17.49 -0.24 0.17
CA ALA A 240 16.27 0.53 0.36
C ALA A 240 16.03 1.52 -0.78
N ALA A 241 17.06 2.22 -1.25
CA ALA A 241 16.97 3.13 -2.39
C ALA A 241 16.53 2.39 -3.67
N MET A 242 17.18 1.27 -3.99
CA MET A 242 16.83 0.47 -5.16
C MET A 242 15.43 -0.15 -5.06
N HIS A 243 15.08 -0.72 -3.90
CA HIS A 243 13.74 -1.26 -3.66
C HIS A 243 12.63 -0.21 -3.69
N SER A 244 12.95 1.06 -3.60
CA SER A 244 11.95 2.13 -3.64
C SER A 244 11.32 2.35 -5.02
N TYR A 245 11.97 1.94 -6.13
CA TYR A 245 11.48 2.14 -7.50
C TYR A 245 11.70 0.95 -8.44
N VAL A 246 12.62 0.03 -8.14
CA VAL A 246 12.92 -1.12 -9.02
C VAL A 246 11.94 -2.26 -8.77
N GLY A 247 11.42 -2.84 -9.85
CA GLY A 247 10.60 -4.06 -9.80
C GLY A 247 9.09 -3.83 -9.64
N TYR A 248 8.62 -2.60 -9.47
CA TYR A 248 7.19 -2.30 -9.30
C TYR A 248 6.41 -2.13 -10.61
N GLU A 249 7.07 -1.82 -11.72
CA GLU A 249 6.42 -1.54 -13.02
C GLU A 249 5.54 -2.71 -13.49
N ILE A 250 6.10 -3.92 -13.51
CA ILE A 250 5.37 -5.12 -13.98
C ILE A 250 4.18 -5.46 -13.07
N PRO A 251 4.32 -5.51 -11.72
CA PRO A 251 3.20 -5.69 -10.83
C PRO A 251 2.10 -4.65 -10.99
N ILE A 252 2.45 -3.36 -11.11
CA ILE A 252 1.48 -2.27 -11.30
C ILE A 252 0.73 -2.46 -12.61
N GLN A 253 1.40 -2.75 -13.72
CA GLN A 253 0.74 -2.99 -15.00
C GLN A 253 -0.19 -4.21 -14.94
N ARG A 254 0.20 -5.28 -14.28
CA ARG A 254 -0.68 -6.45 -14.06
C ARG A 254 -1.91 -6.08 -13.24
N LEU A 255 -1.75 -5.32 -12.16
CA LEU A 255 -2.85 -4.86 -11.33
C LEU A 255 -3.78 -3.92 -12.09
N ARG A 256 -3.23 -2.98 -12.87
CA ARG A 256 -3.98 -2.07 -13.75
C ARG A 256 -4.85 -2.86 -14.74
N THR A 257 -4.29 -3.85 -15.39
CA THR A 257 -5.03 -4.74 -16.31
C THR A 257 -6.12 -5.53 -15.58
N ARG A 258 -5.83 -6.05 -14.39
CA ARG A 258 -6.82 -6.76 -13.57
C ARG A 258 -7.96 -5.85 -13.11
N VAL A 259 -7.65 -4.64 -12.67
CA VAL A 259 -8.67 -3.66 -12.26
C VAL A 259 -9.52 -3.25 -13.46
N ALA A 260 -8.92 -2.96 -14.62
CA ALA A 260 -9.65 -2.63 -15.84
C ALA A 260 -10.58 -3.76 -16.28
N SER A 261 -10.11 -5.01 -16.25
CA SER A 261 -10.95 -6.17 -16.56
C SER A 261 -12.04 -6.41 -15.53
N GLY A 262 -11.72 -6.16 -14.24
CA GLY A 262 -12.67 -6.20 -13.14
C GLY A 262 -13.80 -5.18 -13.31
N LEU A 263 -13.46 -3.93 -13.66
CA LEU A 263 -14.44 -2.88 -13.94
C LEU A 263 -15.37 -3.25 -15.11
N LYS A 264 -14.82 -3.83 -16.20
CA LYS A 264 -15.67 -4.29 -17.32
C LYS A 264 -16.68 -5.37 -16.88
N ARG A 265 -16.22 -6.36 -16.10
CA ARG A 265 -17.12 -7.40 -15.55
C ARG A 265 -18.15 -6.83 -14.59
N LEU A 266 -17.72 -5.92 -13.73
CA LEU A 266 -18.57 -5.26 -12.75
C LEU A 266 -19.67 -4.44 -13.43
N ASN A 267 -19.34 -3.65 -14.44
CA ASN A 267 -20.32 -2.88 -15.21
C ASN A 267 -21.36 -3.80 -15.88
N LEU A 268 -20.95 -4.96 -16.38
CA LEU A 268 -21.89 -5.96 -16.94
C LEU A 268 -22.79 -6.55 -15.84
N LEU A 269 -22.26 -6.85 -14.67
CA LEU A 269 -23.03 -7.34 -13.52
C LEU A 269 -24.01 -6.28 -13.02
N MET A 270 -23.57 -5.03 -12.93
CA MET A 270 -24.43 -3.91 -12.55
C MET A 270 -25.58 -3.70 -13.53
N ALA A 271 -25.32 -3.78 -14.84
CA ALA A 271 -26.38 -3.71 -15.84
C ALA A 271 -27.41 -4.85 -15.67
N ARG A 272 -26.96 -6.07 -15.42
CA ARG A 272 -27.85 -7.22 -15.14
C ARG A 272 -28.64 -7.05 -13.85
N GLN A 273 -27.95 -6.62 -12.78
CA GLN A 273 -28.58 -6.42 -11.47
C GLN A 273 -29.55 -5.23 -11.50
N GLY A 274 -29.22 -4.16 -12.22
CA GLY A 274 -30.12 -3.04 -12.46
C GLY A 274 -31.38 -3.47 -13.19
N HIS A 275 -31.26 -4.23 -14.27
CA HIS A 275 -32.42 -4.77 -14.99
C HIS A 275 -33.26 -5.71 -14.11
N MET A 276 -32.63 -6.53 -13.27
CA MET A 276 -33.33 -7.38 -12.31
C MET A 276 -34.12 -6.54 -11.30
N LEU A 277 -33.50 -5.50 -10.73
CA LEU A 277 -34.13 -4.59 -9.79
C LEU A 277 -35.35 -3.86 -10.43
N GLU A 278 -35.18 -3.37 -11.66
CA GLU A 278 -36.26 -2.76 -12.44
C GLU A 278 -37.41 -3.73 -12.67
N THR A 279 -37.10 -5.00 -13.04
CA THR A 279 -38.09 -6.05 -13.28
C THR A 279 -38.88 -6.37 -12.02
N VAL A 280 -38.21 -6.50 -10.86
CA VAL A 280 -38.87 -6.74 -9.56
C VAL A 280 -39.80 -5.56 -9.23
N ALA A 281 -39.29 -4.32 -9.33
CA ALA A 281 -40.08 -3.13 -9.05
C ALA A 281 -41.32 -3.01 -9.96
N ILE A 282 -41.14 -3.22 -11.27
CA ILE A 282 -42.26 -3.20 -12.25
C ILE A 282 -43.28 -4.29 -11.95
N ASN A 283 -42.86 -5.49 -11.58
CA ASN A 283 -43.79 -6.57 -11.25
C ASN A 283 -44.63 -6.27 -10.01
N GLU A 284 -44.02 -5.74 -8.96
CA GLU A 284 -44.72 -5.29 -7.74
C GLU A 284 -45.75 -4.19 -8.08
N LEU A 285 -45.35 -3.20 -8.89
CA LEU A 285 -46.24 -2.11 -9.30
C LEU A 285 -47.38 -2.63 -10.22
N LYS A 286 -47.13 -3.61 -11.08
CA LYS A 286 -48.20 -4.26 -11.90
C LYS A 286 -49.23 -5.01 -11.03
N ILE A 287 -48.77 -5.67 -9.97
CA ILE A 287 -49.68 -6.36 -9.02
C ILE A 287 -50.53 -5.29 -8.31
N ARG A 288 -49.94 -4.20 -7.88
CA ARG A 288 -50.64 -3.06 -7.26
C ARG A 288 -51.65 -2.44 -8.23
N ARG A 289 -51.26 -2.21 -9.48
CA ARG A 289 -52.15 -1.70 -10.54
C ARG A 289 -53.39 -2.58 -10.72
N LYS A 290 -53.21 -3.90 -10.83
CA LYS A 290 -54.35 -4.83 -10.96
C LYS A 290 -55.28 -4.73 -9.76
N ARG A 291 -54.78 -4.58 -8.54
CA ARG A 291 -55.62 -4.41 -7.35
C ARG A 291 -56.40 -3.09 -7.40
N LEU A 292 -55.74 -2.02 -7.79
CA LEU A 292 -56.42 -0.71 -7.94
C LEU A 292 -57.48 -0.73 -9.05
N GLU A 293 -57.21 -1.36 -10.19
CA GLU A 293 -58.20 -1.55 -11.27
C GLU A 293 -59.40 -2.38 -10.78
N MET A 294 -59.20 -3.41 -10.00
CA MET A 294 -60.30 -4.20 -9.40
C MET A 294 -61.13 -3.35 -8.44
N TYR A 295 -60.49 -2.65 -7.50
CA TYR A 295 -61.17 -1.76 -6.55
C TYR A 295 -61.91 -0.62 -7.24
N GLN A 296 -61.32 -0.05 -8.31
CA GLN A 296 -62.01 0.98 -9.11
C GLN A 296 -63.27 0.43 -9.78
N ASN A 297 -63.20 -0.78 -10.34
CA ASN A 297 -64.36 -1.44 -10.94
C ASN A 297 -65.44 -1.73 -9.90
N GLU A 298 -65.09 -2.27 -8.74
CA GLU A 298 -66.00 -2.51 -7.63
C GLU A 298 -66.68 -1.20 -7.18
N ALA A 299 -65.86 -0.13 -7.04
CA ALA A 299 -66.41 1.22 -6.69
C ALA A 299 -67.36 1.78 -7.76
N ARG A 300 -67.05 1.55 -9.05
CA ARG A 300 -67.98 1.92 -10.18
C ARG A 300 -69.29 1.18 -10.13
N TYR A 301 -69.24 -0.13 -9.88
CA TYR A 301 -70.48 -0.92 -9.73
C TYR A 301 -71.31 -0.48 -8.52
N ALA A 302 -70.64 -0.23 -7.36
CA ALA A 302 -71.29 0.21 -6.14
C ALA A 302 -71.86 1.64 -6.32
N PHE A 303 -71.18 2.51 -7.07
CA PHE A 303 -71.66 3.85 -7.45
C PHE A 303 -72.93 3.72 -8.27
N ALA A 304 -72.92 2.95 -9.35
CA ALA A 304 -74.09 2.78 -10.22
C ALA A 304 -75.28 2.17 -9.46
N ASP A 305 -75.09 1.13 -8.65
CA ASP A 305 -76.17 0.54 -7.86
C ASP A 305 -76.73 1.53 -6.81
N SER A 306 -75.84 2.28 -6.13
CA SER A 306 -76.26 3.28 -5.14
C SER A 306 -77.01 4.46 -5.78
N TYR A 307 -76.57 4.87 -6.96
CA TYR A 307 -77.23 5.94 -7.75
C TYR A 307 -78.62 5.52 -8.22
N ASP A 308 -78.75 4.30 -8.78
CA ASP A 308 -80.06 3.77 -9.19
C ASP A 308 -81.02 3.63 -8.03
N ARG A 309 -80.53 3.18 -6.86
CA ARG A 309 -81.39 3.09 -5.66
C ARG A 309 -81.77 4.46 -5.12
N ALA A 310 -80.89 5.43 -5.18
CA ALA A 310 -81.21 6.80 -4.79
C ALA A 310 -82.28 7.42 -5.70
N ALA A 311 -82.10 7.27 -7.03
CA ALA A 311 -83.06 7.73 -8.00
C ALA A 311 -84.44 7.08 -7.83
N ARG A 312 -84.49 5.77 -7.60
CA ARG A 312 -85.74 5.07 -7.32
C ARG A 312 -86.42 5.44 -6.01
N SER A 313 -85.61 5.78 -4.98
CA SER A 313 -86.16 6.27 -3.71
C SER A 313 -86.76 7.68 -3.84
N GLN A 314 -86.09 8.57 -4.60
CA GLN A 314 -86.62 9.88 -4.92
C GLN A 314 -87.94 9.85 -5.72
N ALA A 315 -87.93 9.04 -6.79
CA ALA A 315 -89.12 8.85 -7.59
C ALA A 315 -90.34 8.28 -6.81
N ARG A 316 -90.08 7.48 -5.74
CA ARG A 316 -91.11 7.02 -4.83
C ARG A 316 -91.60 8.05 -3.83
N GLU A 317 -90.71 8.93 -3.38
CA GLU A 317 -91.02 10.07 -2.49
C GLU A 317 -91.80 11.17 -3.21
N GLU A 318 -91.62 11.33 -4.56
CA GLU A 318 -92.40 12.26 -5.42
C GLU A 318 -93.76 11.74 -5.83
N GLN A 319 -94.02 10.42 -5.71
CA GLN A 319 -95.31 9.82 -6.09
C GLN A 319 -96.23 9.51 -4.91
N GLY A 320 -95.77 9.75 -3.68
CA GLY A 320 -96.60 9.61 -2.46
C GLY A 320 -96.83 10.89 -1.72
#